data_4eef5c4dae2be8ef6681cb82524731d5
#
_entry.id   4eef5c4dae2be8ef6681cb82524731d5
#
_cell.length_a   1.000
_cell.length_b   1.000
_cell.length_c   1.000
_cell.angle_alpha   90.00
_cell.angle_beta   90.00
_cell.angle_gamma   90.00
#
_symmetry.space_group_name_H-M   'P 1'
#
loop_
_entity.id
_entity.type
_entity.pdbx_description
1 polymer ?
#
loop_
_entity_poly.entity_id
_entity_poly.type
_entity_poly.pdbx_seq_one_letter_code
_entity_poly.pdbx_strand_id
1 'polypeptide(L)'
;MTEENKSVLSWRVRFMFAVGQIPEGVQSTSFGFFLLFFYNQVLGLSGFFASLAIVVALLVDAVSDPVIGSWSDGFRHRWGRRHPFMYAAAAPFAICFYFLFAPPTGLSETEVFVWLVVFSVLTRTTQSVYSIPHTSLTAELSTDYQERTLLSSLRSILQSVGMLMVFLIGLQIFFGATPEYPNGQLNPAAYPKFALMFGLIIFVGVVLTAYGTHSHIPHLPQGSAVRQRFSLGQVVREAARAFDLRSFRSVVLTAVLFGMTMGMVSALSIYLGTLYFQFSLELIGLSFPASVFGSFVGAGLATPLGRYFKEKKTLLMGGL
;
A
#
# COMPACT_ATOMS: atom_id res chain seq x y z
N MET A 1 42.37 12.05 3.65
CA MET A 1 40.99 11.65 3.37
C MET A 1 40.53 10.88 4.60
N THR A 2 39.87 11.56 5.50
CA THR A 2 39.32 10.99 6.74
C THR A 2 38.19 10.03 6.38
N GLU A 3 38.34 8.78 6.79
CA GLU A 3 37.23 7.82 6.78
C GLU A 3 36.11 8.40 7.64
N GLU A 4 35.12 8.93 6.97
CA GLU A 4 33.89 9.42 7.57
C GLU A 4 33.21 8.21 8.23
N ASN A 5 33.18 8.22 9.54
CA ASN A 5 32.64 7.17 10.41
C ASN A 5 31.17 6.93 10.01
N LYS A 6 30.96 6.01 9.04
CA LYS A 6 29.62 5.63 8.58
C LYS A 6 28.91 4.98 9.76
N SER A 7 28.11 5.76 10.48
CA SER A 7 27.27 5.25 11.56
C SER A 7 26.30 4.23 10.97
N VAL A 8 26.65 2.96 11.08
CA VAL A 8 25.80 1.84 10.67
C VAL A 8 24.53 1.90 11.50
N LEU A 9 23.36 1.97 10.83
CA LEU A 9 22.07 1.99 11.52
C LEU A 9 21.94 0.76 12.42
N SER A 10 21.46 0.95 13.64
CA SER A 10 21.19 -0.17 14.53
C SER A 10 20.05 -1.05 13.97
N TRP A 11 20.09 -2.35 14.23
CA TRP A 11 19.03 -3.28 13.83
C TRP A 11 17.65 -2.86 14.35
N ARG A 12 17.60 -2.25 15.53
CA ARG A 12 16.35 -1.72 16.10
C ARG A 12 15.74 -0.66 15.19
N VAL A 13 16.54 0.27 14.69
CA VAL A 13 16.04 1.35 13.81
C VAL A 13 15.62 0.80 12.45
N ARG A 14 16.41 -0.12 11.87
CA ARG A 14 16.06 -0.80 10.61
C ARG A 14 14.72 -1.50 10.72
N PHE A 15 14.52 -2.28 11.79
CA PHE A 15 13.28 -3.01 12.01
C PHE A 15 12.09 -2.07 12.27
N MET A 16 12.26 -1.07 13.16
CA MET A 16 11.20 -0.08 13.43
C MET A 16 10.80 0.71 12.19
N PHE A 17 11.78 1.06 11.34
CA PHE A 17 11.50 1.67 10.05
C PHE A 17 10.70 0.72 9.14
N ALA A 18 11.10 -0.54 9.03
CA ALA A 18 10.45 -1.51 8.16
C ALA A 18 9.03 -1.86 8.63
N VAL A 19 8.76 -1.91 9.95
CA VAL A 19 7.41 -2.15 10.53
C VAL A 19 6.37 -1.19 9.98
N GLY A 20 6.77 0.03 9.63
CA GLY A 20 5.88 1.00 8.99
C GLY A 20 5.31 0.56 7.63
N GLN A 21 5.81 -0.53 7.04
CA GLN A 21 5.28 -1.06 5.80
C GLN A 21 4.12 -2.04 6.00
N ILE A 22 3.92 -2.55 7.22
CA ILE A 22 2.75 -3.39 7.57
C ILE A 22 1.43 -2.66 7.30
N PRO A 23 1.21 -1.40 7.74
CA PRO A 23 0.02 -0.63 7.41
C PRO A 23 -0.31 -0.58 5.91
N GLU A 24 0.71 -0.42 5.08
CA GLU A 24 0.55 -0.37 3.62
C GLU A 24 0.17 -1.73 3.05
N GLY A 25 0.77 -2.82 3.55
CA GLY A 25 0.39 -4.19 3.19
C GLY A 25 -1.06 -4.51 3.56
N VAL A 26 -1.49 -4.11 4.77
CA VAL A 26 -2.88 -4.26 5.22
C VAL A 26 -3.85 -3.49 4.34
N GLN A 27 -3.58 -2.21 4.11
CA GLN A 27 -4.48 -1.35 3.34
C GLN A 27 -4.57 -1.79 1.88
N SER A 28 -3.44 -2.02 1.20
CA SER A 28 -3.42 -2.40 -0.21
C SER A 28 -4.12 -3.73 -0.45
N THR A 29 -3.95 -4.69 0.45
CA THR A 29 -4.64 -5.99 0.37
C THR A 29 -6.14 -5.85 0.62
N SER A 30 -6.53 -5.09 1.63
CA SER A 30 -7.95 -4.86 1.92
C SER A 30 -8.66 -4.14 0.76
N PHE A 31 -8.00 -3.16 0.16
CA PHE A 31 -8.51 -2.44 -1.01
C PHE A 31 -8.58 -3.33 -2.26
N GLY A 32 -7.49 -4.05 -2.56
CA GLY A 32 -7.37 -4.82 -3.78
C GLY A 32 -8.29 -6.03 -3.84
N PHE A 33 -8.52 -6.69 -2.71
CA PHE A 33 -9.24 -7.96 -2.68
C PHE A 33 -10.63 -7.88 -2.05
N PHE A 34 -10.81 -7.08 -1.00
CA PHE A 34 -12.06 -7.11 -0.21
C PHE A 34 -13.00 -5.96 -0.52
N LEU A 35 -12.50 -4.79 -0.90
CA LEU A 35 -13.33 -3.58 -1.01
C LEU A 35 -14.44 -3.73 -2.06
N LEU A 36 -14.08 -4.13 -3.29
CA LEU A 36 -15.04 -4.31 -4.37
C LEU A 36 -16.06 -5.40 -4.02
N PHE A 37 -15.59 -6.53 -3.48
CA PHE A 37 -16.45 -7.63 -3.08
C PHE A 37 -17.44 -7.20 -1.98
N PHE A 38 -16.99 -6.50 -0.96
CA PHE A 38 -17.82 -6.01 0.14
C PHE A 38 -18.93 -5.09 -0.35
N TYR A 39 -18.59 -4.06 -1.10
CA TYR A 39 -19.59 -3.11 -1.57
C TYR A 39 -20.56 -3.70 -2.59
N ASN A 40 -20.08 -4.59 -3.46
CA ASN A 40 -20.92 -5.19 -4.50
C ASN A 40 -21.74 -6.39 -3.98
N GLN A 41 -21.09 -7.39 -3.33
CA GLN A 41 -21.77 -8.65 -2.96
C GLN A 41 -22.47 -8.57 -1.60
N VAL A 42 -21.97 -7.76 -0.66
CA VAL A 42 -22.51 -7.69 0.70
C VAL A 42 -23.47 -6.53 0.86
N LEU A 43 -23.14 -5.35 0.31
CA LEU A 43 -23.98 -4.16 0.41
C LEU A 43 -24.91 -3.96 -0.78
N GLY A 44 -24.75 -4.75 -1.86
CA GLY A 44 -25.62 -4.70 -3.04
C GLY A 44 -25.40 -3.50 -3.97
N LEU A 45 -24.31 -2.73 -3.80
CA LEU A 45 -23.97 -1.64 -4.71
C LEU A 45 -23.63 -2.20 -6.10
N SER A 46 -24.15 -1.59 -7.16
CA SER A 46 -23.83 -2.07 -8.52
C SER A 46 -22.32 -2.05 -8.77
N GLY A 47 -21.80 -3.06 -9.49
CA GLY A 47 -20.36 -3.17 -9.78
C GLY A 47 -19.82 -1.96 -10.54
N PHE A 48 -20.65 -1.29 -11.34
CA PHE A 48 -20.30 -0.06 -12.03
C PHE A 48 -20.00 1.08 -11.03
N PHE A 49 -20.91 1.34 -10.09
CA PHE A 49 -20.71 2.39 -9.08
C PHE A 49 -19.56 2.06 -8.13
N ALA A 50 -19.42 0.80 -7.70
CA ALA A 50 -18.32 0.39 -6.87
C ALA A 50 -16.96 0.60 -7.56
N SER A 51 -16.84 0.22 -8.84
CA SER A 51 -15.62 0.43 -9.63
C SER A 51 -15.36 1.91 -9.88
N LEU A 52 -16.40 2.70 -10.18
CA LEU A 52 -16.29 4.14 -10.41
C LEU A 52 -15.73 4.86 -9.16
N ALA A 53 -16.22 4.49 -7.96
CA ALA A 53 -15.70 5.05 -6.71
C ALA A 53 -14.20 4.78 -6.51
N ILE A 54 -13.74 3.57 -6.84
CA ILE A 54 -12.31 3.20 -6.78
C ILE A 54 -11.50 4.03 -7.79
N VAL A 55 -12.02 4.21 -9.02
CA VAL A 55 -11.35 5.03 -10.04
C VAL A 55 -11.24 6.49 -9.58
N VAL A 56 -12.30 7.06 -8.98
CA VAL A 56 -12.25 8.42 -8.43
C VAL A 56 -11.16 8.54 -7.36
N ALA A 57 -11.07 7.56 -6.45
CA ALA A 57 -10.04 7.56 -5.41
C ALA A 57 -8.62 7.51 -6.01
N LEU A 58 -8.40 6.70 -7.04
CA LEU A 58 -7.11 6.61 -7.74
C LEU A 58 -6.74 7.91 -8.47
N LEU A 59 -7.73 8.58 -9.08
CA LEU A 59 -7.50 9.88 -9.74
C LEU A 59 -7.14 10.97 -8.72
N VAL A 60 -7.77 10.97 -7.55
CA VAL A 60 -7.41 11.90 -6.46
C VAL A 60 -5.98 11.63 -5.98
N ASP A 61 -5.57 10.36 -5.82
CA ASP A 61 -4.20 10.02 -5.47
C ASP A 61 -3.18 10.55 -6.48
N ALA A 62 -3.44 10.36 -7.78
CA ALA A 62 -2.53 10.82 -8.81
C ALA A 62 -2.23 12.34 -8.72
N VAL A 63 -3.18 13.12 -8.16
CA VAL A 63 -3.00 14.56 -7.91
C VAL A 63 -2.45 14.84 -6.52
N SER A 64 -2.94 14.14 -5.50
CA SER A 64 -2.57 14.41 -4.10
C SER A 64 -1.15 13.98 -3.77
N ASP A 65 -0.65 12.88 -4.34
CA ASP A 65 0.66 12.34 -4.04
C ASP A 65 1.82 13.31 -4.35
N PRO A 66 1.90 13.94 -5.54
CA PRO A 66 2.90 14.96 -5.81
C PRO A 66 2.78 16.19 -4.91
N VAL A 67 1.55 16.59 -4.55
CA VAL A 67 1.30 17.72 -3.65
C VAL A 67 1.83 17.41 -2.26
N ILE A 68 1.47 16.24 -1.70
CA ILE A 68 1.92 15.79 -0.39
C ILE A 68 3.45 15.64 -0.37
N GLY A 69 4.03 15.06 -1.43
CA GLY A 69 5.48 14.94 -1.58
C GLY A 69 6.18 16.29 -1.49
N SER A 70 5.76 17.24 -2.33
CA SER A 70 6.31 18.59 -2.34
C SER A 70 6.11 19.32 -1.01
N TRP A 71 4.94 19.16 -0.39
CA TRP A 71 4.64 19.78 0.91
C TRP A 71 5.55 19.22 2.00
N SER A 72 5.70 17.91 2.08
CA SER A 72 6.55 17.26 3.07
C SER A 72 8.04 17.57 2.86
N ASP A 73 8.48 17.77 1.61
CA ASP A 73 9.87 18.16 1.29
C ASP A 73 10.22 19.57 1.78
N GLY A 74 9.27 20.51 1.65
CA GLY A 74 9.46 21.89 2.07
C GLY A 74 9.14 22.17 3.54
N PHE A 75 8.63 21.18 4.28
CA PHE A 75 8.18 21.38 5.65
C PHE A 75 9.35 21.46 6.64
N ARG A 76 9.26 22.37 7.62
CA ARG A 76 10.26 22.56 8.68
C ARG A 76 9.60 22.52 10.04
N HIS A 77 10.02 21.60 10.85
CA HIS A 77 9.51 21.43 12.21
C HIS A 77 10.62 20.88 13.13
N ARG A 78 10.50 21.10 14.45
CA ARG A 78 11.43 20.55 15.46
C ARG A 78 11.54 19.01 15.43
N TRP A 79 10.54 18.33 14.90
CA TRP A 79 10.53 16.87 14.69
C TRP A 79 10.97 16.49 13.27
N GLY A 80 11.77 17.29 12.62
CA GLY A 80 12.18 17.08 11.24
C GLY A 80 11.06 17.37 10.23
N ARG A 81 11.32 17.08 8.97
CA ARG A 81 10.36 17.36 7.88
C ARG A 81 9.35 16.25 7.65
N ARG A 82 9.67 14.99 7.97
CA ARG A 82 8.86 13.80 7.66
C ARG A 82 7.98 13.34 8.82
N HIS A 83 8.53 13.30 10.03
CA HIS A 83 7.85 12.76 11.21
C HIS A 83 6.52 13.43 11.57
N PRO A 84 6.36 14.77 11.44
CA PRO A 84 5.07 15.41 11.72
C PRO A 84 3.93 14.86 10.86
N PHE A 85 4.19 14.55 9.58
CA PHE A 85 3.20 13.96 8.67
C PHE A 85 2.85 12.53 9.09
N MET A 86 3.86 11.73 9.44
CA MET A 86 3.64 10.36 9.89
C MET A 86 2.78 10.31 11.17
N TYR A 87 3.10 11.15 12.17
CA TYR A 87 2.29 11.23 13.39
C TYR A 87 0.88 11.75 13.12
N ALA A 88 0.74 12.79 12.29
CA ALA A 88 -0.56 13.39 11.98
C ALA A 88 -1.46 12.43 11.19
N ALA A 89 -0.89 11.55 10.35
CA ALA A 89 -1.64 10.59 9.56
C ALA A 89 -2.11 9.37 10.37
N ALA A 90 -1.47 9.02 11.50
CA ALA A 90 -1.70 7.76 12.20
C ALA A 90 -3.17 7.52 12.56
N ALA A 91 -3.79 8.46 13.26
CA ALA A 91 -5.20 8.33 13.66
C ALA A 91 -6.17 8.52 12.48
N PRO A 92 -6.05 9.56 11.64
CA PRO A 92 -6.93 9.72 10.48
C PRO A 92 -6.91 8.52 9.53
N PHE A 93 -5.74 7.93 9.26
CA PHE A 93 -5.64 6.76 8.39
C PHE A 93 -6.40 5.56 8.96
N ALA A 94 -6.21 5.24 10.24
CA ALA A 94 -6.91 4.15 10.90
C ALA A 94 -8.44 4.38 10.97
N ILE A 95 -8.87 5.61 11.27
CA ILE A 95 -10.29 5.99 11.37
C ILE A 95 -10.95 5.91 9.99
N CYS A 96 -10.33 6.46 8.95
CA CYS A 96 -10.88 6.40 7.60
C CYS A 96 -10.94 4.96 7.09
N PHE A 97 -9.93 4.14 7.37
CA PHE A 97 -9.95 2.72 7.06
C PHE A 97 -11.09 1.97 7.76
N TYR A 98 -11.35 2.29 9.04
CA TYR A 98 -12.48 1.71 9.76
C TYR A 98 -13.82 2.06 9.10
N PHE A 99 -14.08 3.34 8.85
CA PHE A 99 -15.34 3.77 8.26
C PHE A 99 -15.52 3.27 6.82
N LEU A 100 -14.45 3.01 6.10
CA LEU A 100 -14.51 2.42 4.76
C LEU A 100 -15.20 1.04 4.77
N PHE A 101 -15.00 0.23 5.81
CA PHE A 101 -15.60 -1.09 5.95
C PHE A 101 -16.71 -1.16 7.00
N ALA A 102 -17.14 -0.02 7.52
CA ALA A 102 -18.21 0.10 8.51
C ALA A 102 -19.22 1.21 8.11
N PRO A 103 -19.85 1.14 6.91
CA PRO A 103 -20.89 2.08 6.55
C PRO A 103 -22.10 1.91 7.46
N PRO A 104 -22.87 2.98 7.77
CA PRO A 104 -24.12 2.89 8.50
C PRO A 104 -25.13 1.99 7.80
N THR A 105 -25.98 1.34 8.55
CA THR A 105 -27.07 0.50 8.02
C THR A 105 -28.22 1.37 7.49
N GLY A 106 -28.93 0.88 6.49
CA GLY A 106 -30.10 1.56 5.96
C GLY A 106 -29.84 2.68 4.96
N LEU A 107 -28.61 2.80 4.47
CA LEU A 107 -28.28 3.74 3.40
C LEU A 107 -28.91 3.30 2.06
N SER A 108 -29.39 4.25 1.28
CA SER A 108 -29.78 4.06 -0.11
C SER A 108 -28.53 3.76 -0.98
N GLU A 109 -28.72 3.21 -2.19
CA GLU A 109 -27.62 2.91 -3.11
C GLU A 109 -26.73 4.13 -3.40
N THR A 110 -27.35 5.31 -3.57
CA THR A 110 -26.60 6.56 -3.78
C THR A 110 -25.77 6.96 -2.55
N GLU A 111 -26.32 6.80 -1.35
CA GLU A 111 -25.59 7.12 -0.12
C GLU A 111 -24.43 6.14 0.10
N VAL A 112 -24.61 4.85 -0.19
CA VAL A 112 -23.54 3.85 -0.15
C VAL A 112 -22.43 4.20 -1.15
N PHE A 113 -22.78 4.63 -2.37
CA PHE A 113 -21.81 5.10 -3.36
C PHE A 113 -21.03 6.32 -2.86
N VAL A 114 -21.72 7.34 -2.35
CA VAL A 114 -21.06 8.55 -1.82
C VAL A 114 -20.17 8.20 -0.63
N TRP A 115 -20.62 7.32 0.26
CA TRP A 115 -19.82 6.83 1.39
C TRP A 115 -18.55 6.16 0.91
N LEU A 116 -18.67 5.25 -0.07
CA LEU A 116 -17.51 4.57 -0.66
C LEU A 116 -16.52 5.56 -1.28
N VAL A 117 -17.00 6.54 -2.07
CA VAL A 117 -16.13 7.57 -2.67
C VAL A 117 -15.40 8.35 -1.59
N VAL A 118 -16.13 8.89 -0.61
CA VAL A 118 -15.57 9.74 0.44
C VAL A 118 -14.50 8.98 1.25
N PHE A 119 -14.85 7.80 1.77
CA PHE A 119 -13.92 7.06 2.62
C PHE A 119 -12.80 6.38 1.84
N SER A 120 -12.98 6.03 0.56
CA SER A 120 -11.89 5.59 -0.29
C SER A 120 -10.88 6.72 -0.51
N VAL A 121 -11.35 7.91 -0.89
CA VAL A 121 -10.49 9.09 -1.08
C VAL A 121 -9.77 9.45 0.23
N LEU A 122 -10.48 9.53 1.35
CA LEU A 122 -9.88 9.89 2.64
C LEU A 122 -8.84 8.85 3.11
N THR A 123 -9.15 7.56 2.99
CA THR A 123 -8.22 6.49 3.38
C THR A 123 -6.95 6.55 2.55
N ARG A 124 -7.05 6.71 1.24
CA ARG A 124 -5.89 6.79 0.35
C ARG A 124 -5.09 8.07 0.57
N THR A 125 -5.76 9.22 0.69
CA THR A 125 -5.07 10.49 0.97
C THR A 125 -4.33 10.45 2.31
N THR A 126 -4.95 9.92 3.37
CA THR A 126 -4.28 9.78 4.68
C THR A 126 -3.16 8.77 4.64
N GLN A 127 -3.30 7.69 3.85
CA GLN A 127 -2.21 6.77 3.55
C GLN A 127 -1.05 7.50 2.87
N SER A 128 -1.30 8.31 1.84
CA SER A 128 -0.26 9.06 1.12
C SER A 128 0.45 10.07 2.01
N VAL A 129 -0.29 10.75 2.92
CA VAL A 129 0.30 11.63 3.94
C VAL A 129 1.29 10.88 4.84
N TYR A 130 1.07 9.59 5.06
CA TYR A 130 1.99 8.72 5.79
C TYR A 130 3.08 8.12 4.90
N SER A 131 2.71 7.45 3.80
CA SER A 131 3.59 6.57 3.03
C SER A 131 4.67 7.34 2.24
N ILE A 132 4.36 8.52 1.72
CA ILE A 132 5.31 9.33 0.96
C ILE A 132 6.47 9.81 1.86
N PRO A 133 6.23 10.45 3.03
CA PRO A 133 7.29 10.77 3.97
C PRO A 133 8.06 9.55 4.47
N HIS A 134 7.36 8.45 4.77
CA HIS A 134 7.98 7.20 5.22
C HIS A 134 8.92 6.62 4.15
N THR A 135 8.49 6.57 2.90
CA THR A 135 9.32 6.07 1.78
C THR A 135 10.55 6.94 1.56
N SER A 136 10.39 8.26 1.65
CA SER A 136 11.50 9.22 1.51
C SER A 136 12.57 9.05 2.59
N LEU A 137 12.20 8.61 3.80
CA LEU A 137 13.16 8.30 4.86
C LEU A 137 14.19 7.23 4.46
N THR A 138 13.87 6.31 3.54
CA THR A 138 14.85 5.30 3.07
C THR A 138 16.12 5.95 2.54
N ALA A 139 15.98 7.04 1.78
CA ALA A 139 17.12 7.76 1.21
C ALA A 139 17.80 8.70 2.22
N GLU A 140 17.06 9.12 3.26
CA GLU A 140 17.56 10.05 4.28
C GLU A 140 18.28 9.33 5.42
N LEU A 141 17.87 8.11 5.78
CA LEU A 141 18.47 7.32 6.85
C LEU A 141 19.87 6.82 6.52
N SER A 142 20.19 6.58 5.24
CA SER A 142 21.52 6.15 4.81
C SER A 142 21.86 6.66 3.42
N THR A 143 23.13 7.02 3.22
CA THR A 143 23.72 7.32 1.89
C THR A 143 24.36 6.08 1.27
N ASP A 144 24.55 5.01 2.03
CA ASP A 144 25.15 3.77 1.56
C ASP A 144 24.15 2.96 0.70
N TYR A 145 24.60 2.51 -0.46
CA TYR A 145 23.77 1.75 -1.39
C TYR A 145 23.32 0.40 -0.81
N GLN A 146 24.21 -0.33 -0.13
CA GLN A 146 23.88 -1.65 0.45
C GLN A 146 22.86 -1.49 1.58
N GLU A 147 23.04 -0.48 2.43
CA GLU A 147 22.10 -0.16 3.50
C GLU A 147 20.71 0.20 2.98
N ARG A 148 20.63 1.04 1.93
CA ARG A 148 19.34 1.37 1.28
C ARG A 148 18.66 0.14 0.68
N THR A 149 19.43 -0.76 0.09
CA THR A 149 18.92 -2.02 -0.45
C THR A 149 18.36 -2.89 0.66
N LEU A 150 19.08 -3.00 1.79
CA LEU A 150 18.62 -3.73 2.96
C LEU A 150 17.33 -3.14 3.53
N LEU A 151 17.25 -1.82 3.71
CA LEU A 151 16.05 -1.13 4.19
C LEU A 151 14.85 -1.37 3.26
N SER A 152 15.06 -1.30 1.94
CA SER A 152 14.02 -1.58 0.95
C SER A 152 13.56 -3.02 0.98
N SER A 153 14.46 -3.97 1.14
CA SER A 153 14.14 -5.40 1.26
C SER A 153 13.34 -5.68 2.54
N LEU A 154 13.75 -5.14 3.67
CA LEU A 154 13.01 -5.26 4.93
C LEU A 154 11.60 -4.67 4.83
N ARG A 155 11.45 -3.52 4.18
CA ARG A 155 10.14 -2.92 3.90
C ARG A 155 9.26 -3.87 3.09
N SER A 156 9.77 -4.44 2.00
CA SER A 156 9.00 -5.37 1.16
C SER A 156 8.58 -6.62 1.93
N ILE A 157 9.46 -7.15 2.79
CA ILE A 157 9.14 -8.29 3.66
C ILE A 157 8.01 -7.92 4.62
N LEU A 158 8.11 -6.78 5.31
CA LEU A 158 7.10 -6.37 6.29
C LEU A 158 5.77 -5.96 5.62
N GLN A 159 5.79 -5.45 4.39
CA GLN A 159 4.58 -5.27 3.58
C GLN A 159 3.90 -6.61 3.30
N SER A 160 4.67 -7.63 2.92
CA SER A 160 4.15 -8.98 2.72
C SER A 160 3.59 -9.59 4.01
N VAL A 161 4.20 -9.29 5.17
CA VAL A 161 3.63 -9.67 6.48
C VAL A 161 2.26 -9.02 6.69
N GLY A 162 2.12 -7.73 6.40
CA GLY A 162 0.81 -7.04 6.47
C GLY A 162 -0.24 -7.68 5.55
N MET A 163 0.14 -8.02 4.33
CA MET A 163 -0.72 -8.77 3.39
C MET A 163 -1.13 -10.14 3.95
N LEU A 164 -0.17 -10.92 4.45
CA LEU A 164 -0.44 -12.25 5.02
C LEU A 164 -1.34 -12.17 6.25
N MET A 165 -1.19 -11.15 7.10
CA MET A 165 -2.07 -10.92 8.24
C MET A 165 -3.53 -10.76 7.80
N VAL A 166 -3.81 -10.03 6.72
CA VAL A 166 -5.16 -9.84 6.19
C VAL A 166 -5.75 -11.18 5.73
N PHE A 167 -5.00 -12.01 5.03
CA PHE A 167 -5.49 -13.29 4.56
C PHE A 167 -5.57 -14.34 5.67
N LEU A 168 -4.53 -14.52 6.47
CA LEU A 168 -4.50 -15.59 7.48
C LEU A 168 -5.37 -15.24 8.69
N ILE A 169 -5.24 -14.02 9.21
CA ILE A 169 -5.97 -13.59 10.41
C ILE A 169 -7.36 -13.09 10.01
N GLY A 170 -7.45 -12.26 8.96
CA GLY A 170 -8.69 -11.67 8.51
C GLY A 170 -9.72 -12.73 8.11
N LEU A 171 -9.34 -13.66 7.22
CA LEU A 171 -10.26 -14.71 6.76
C LEU A 171 -10.63 -15.71 7.87
N GLN A 172 -9.66 -16.14 8.67
CA GLN A 172 -9.91 -17.19 9.67
C GLN A 172 -10.70 -16.68 10.88
N ILE A 173 -10.46 -15.46 11.33
CA ILE A 173 -11.07 -14.93 12.56
C ILE A 173 -12.41 -14.27 12.27
N PHE A 174 -12.52 -13.47 11.20
CA PHE A 174 -13.71 -12.63 10.99
C PHE A 174 -14.71 -13.22 10.02
N PHE A 175 -14.24 -13.96 9.00
CA PHE A 175 -15.10 -14.48 7.94
C PHE A 175 -15.40 -15.97 8.08
N GLY A 176 -15.36 -16.52 9.30
CA GLY A 176 -15.76 -17.89 9.58
C GLY A 176 -17.25 -18.14 9.23
N ALA A 177 -17.56 -19.35 8.81
CA ALA A 177 -18.93 -19.74 8.54
C ALA A 177 -19.80 -19.65 9.80
N THR A 178 -21.02 -19.15 9.63
CA THR A 178 -22.06 -19.13 10.69
C THR A 178 -23.31 -19.85 10.16
N PRO A 179 -24.24 -20.27 11.03
CA PRO A 179 -25.50 -20.89 10.59
C PRO A 179 -26.31 -20.02 9.61
N GLU A 180 -26.25 -18.70 9.78
CA GLU A 180 -26.94 -17.73 8.93
C GLU A 180 -26.17 -17.43 7.64
N TYR A 181 -24.82 -17.44 7.72
CA TYR A 181 -23.91 -17.18 6.60
C TYR A 181 -22.94 -18.34 6.43
N PRO A 182 -23.30 -19.39 5.65
CA PRO A 182 -22.39 -20.50 5.35
C PRO A 182 -21.07 -20.02 4.69
N ASN A 183 -21.15 -18.92 3.94
CA ASN A 183 -19.99 -18.18 3.47
C ASN A 183 -19.87 -16.90 4.31
N GLY A 184 -18.95 -16.93 5.28
CA GLY A 184 -18.76 -15.82 6.21
C GLY A 184 -18.30 -14.50 5.58
N GLN A 185 -17.76 -14.53 4.35
CA GLN A 185 -17.43 -13.30 3.60
C GLN A 185 -18.68 -12.51 3.20
N LEU A 186 -19.85 -13.14 3.15
CA LEU A 186 -21.13 -12.48 2.89
C LEU A 186 -21.78 -11.91 4.16
N ASN A 187 -21.18 -12.12 5.34
CA ASN A 187 -21.69 -11.59 6.60
C ASN A 187 -21.31 -10.10 6.75
N PRO A 188 -22.25 -9.15 6.65
CA PRO A 188 -21.95 -7.73 6.78
C PRO A 188 -21.41 -7.35 8.17
N ALA A 189 -21.81 -8.05 9.23
CA ALA A 189 -21.35 -7.77 10.59
C ALA A 189 -19.89 -8.14 10.87
N ALA A 190 -19.25 -8.90 9.97
CA ALA A 190 -17.84 -9.26 10.07
C ALA A 190 -16.90 -8.10 9.71
N TYR A 191 -17.29 -7.25 8.75
CA TYR A 191 -16.44 -6.19 8.20
C TYR A 191 -16.08 -5.08 9.19
N PRO A 192 -17.00 -4.55 10.03
CA PRO A 192 -16.63 -3.56 11.04
C PRO A 192 -15.62 -4.11 12.07
N LYS A 193 -15.74 -5.38 12.47
CA LYS A 193 -14.80 -6.02 13.40
C LYS A 193 -13.43 -6.22 12.76
N PHE A 194 -13.40 -6.67 11.52
CA PHE A 194 -12.20 -6.74 10.68
C PHE A 194 -11.53 -5.37 10.58
N ALA A 195 -12.29 -4.34 10.22
CA ALA A 195 -11.78 -2.99 10.04
C ALA A 195 -11.26 -2.37 11.34
N LEU A 196 -11.88 -2.65 12.48
CA LEU A 196 -11.41 -2.19 13.77
C LEU A 196 -10.04 -2.79 14.12
N MET A 197 -9.89 -4.10 13.98
CA MET A 197 -8.62 -4.76 14.28
C MET A 197 -7.50 -4.28 13.35
N PHE A 198 -7.74 -4.27 12.05
CA PHE A 198 -6.73 -3.86 11.09
C PHE A 198 -6.48 -2.34 11.12
N GLY A 199 -7.48 -1.54 11.45
CA GLY A 199 -7.32 -0.11 11.75
C GLY A 199 -6.40 0.13 12.94
N LEU A 200 -6.52 -0.67 14.01
CA LEU A 200 -5.60 -0.62 15.15
C LEU A 200 -4.18 -1.04 14.75
N ILE A 201 -4.02 -2.06 13.91
CA ILE A 201 -2.70 -2.48 13.38
C ILE A 201 -2.09 -1.36 12.54
N ILE A 202 -2.88 -0.68 11.71
CA ILE A 202 -2.45 0.49 10.94
C ILE A 202 -1.96 1.58 11.88
N PHE A 203 -2.76 1.97 12.87
CA PHE A 203 -2.41 3.00 13.84
C PHE A 203 -1.11 2.67 14.57
N VAL A 204 -1.02 1.48 15.15
CA VAL A 204 0.15 1.03 15.90
C VAL A 204 1.39 0.97 15.01
N GLY A 205 1.28 0.42 13.80
CA GLY A 205 2.40 0.33 12.85
C GLY A 205 2.95 1.70 12.45
N VAL A 206 2.07 2.67 12.16
CA VAL A 206 2.47 4.04 11.85
C VAL A 206 3.13 4.73 13.05
N VAL A 207 2.58 4.58 14.25
CA VAL A 207 3.15 5.18 15.46
C VAL A 207 4.50 4.55 15.80
N LEU A 208 4.61 3.20 15.71
CA LEU A 208 5.85 2.49 16.01
C LEU A 208 7.00 2.91 15.08
N THR A 209 6.74 3.03 13.78
CA THR A 209 7.78 3.47 12.86
C THR A 209 8.17 4.92 13.07
N ALA A 210 7.19 5.82 13.28
CA ALA A 210 7.45 7.23 13.55
C ALA A 210 8.25 7.42 14.84
N TYR A 211 7.88 6.71 15.91
CA TYR A 211 8.58 6.74 17.19
C TYR A 211 9.97 6.08 17.11
N GLY A 212 10.06 4.92 16.46
CA GLY A 212 11.31 4.14 16.36
C GLY A 212 12.41 4.82 15.54
N THR A 213 12.02 5.69 14.60
CA THR A 213 12.96 6.49 13.79
C THR A 213 13.18 7.90 14.34
N HIS A 214 12.41 8.33 15.35
CA HIS A 214 12.44 9.69 15.90
C HIS A 214 13.82 10.11 16.42
N SER A 215 14.55 9.19 17.05
CA SER A 215 15.90 9.47 17.57
C SER A 215 16.93 9.83 16.49
N HIS A 216 16.64 9.53 15.22
CA HIS A 216 17.53 9.83 14.09
C HIS A 216 17.27 11.21 13.46
N ILE A 217 16.22 11.93 13.88
CA ILE A 217 15.87 13.26 13.35
C ILE A 217 17.07 14.24 13.32
N PRO A 218 17.94 14.34 14.37
CA PRO A 218 19.07 15.25 14.33
C PRO A 218 20.09 14.95 13.24
N HIS A 219 20.12 13.70 12.76
CA HIS A 219 21.05 13.23 11.72
C HIS A 219 20.45 13.26 10.32
N LEU A 220 19.14 13.55 10.20
CA LEU A 220 18.46 13.62 8.90
C LEU A 220 18.75 14.95 8.20
N PRO A 221 18.81 14.95 6.86
CA PRO A 221 18.99 16.18 6.09
C PRO A 221 17.89 17.20 6.43
N GLN A 222 18.29 18.36 6.88
CA GLN A 222 17.35 19.46 7.04
C GLN A 222 16.99 19.98 5.65
N GLY A 223 15.69 20.18 5.39
CA GLY A 223 15.17 20.62 4.10
C GLY A 223 15.93 21.82 3.53
N SER A 224 16.20 21.81 2.24
CA SER A 224 16.86 22.92 1.54
C SER A 224 16.11 24.23 1.79
N ALA A 225 16.87 25.33 1.93
CA ALA A 225 16.30 26.67 2.13
C ALA A 225 15.51 27.16 0.90
N VAL A 226 15.71 26.50 -0.25
CA VAL A 226 15.03 26.82 -1.51
C VAL A 226 13.67 26.12 -1.51
N ARG A 227 12.65 26.89 -1.21
CA ARG A 227 11.24 26.46 -1.35
C ARG A 227 10.95 26.30 -2.85
N GLN A 228 11.15 25.10 -3.39
CA GLN A 228 10.63 24.81 -4.72
C GLN A 228 9.11 24.93 -4.67
N ARG A 229 8.59 25.99 -5.30
CA ARG A 229 7.13 26.14 -5.42
C ARG A 229 6.61 25.00 -6.30
N PHE A 230 5.84 24.11 -5.71
CA PHE A 230 5.12 23.12 -6.47
C PHE A 230 4.22 23.85 -7.50
N SER A 231 4.40 23.51 -8.76
CA SER A 231 3.57 24.00 -9.86
C SER A 231 3.06 22.81 -10.65
N LEU A 232 1.76 22.56 -10.53
CA LEU A 232 1.07 21.53 -11.36
C LEU A 232 1.39 21.71 -12.84
N GLY A 233 1.42 22.96 -13.31
CA GLY A 233 1.76 23.26 -14.70
C GLY A 233 3.19 22.87 -15.08
N GLN A 234 4.14 22.92 -14.14
CA GLN A 234 5.51 22.44 -14.38
C GLN A 234 5.55 20.92 -14.46
N VAL A 235 4.90 20.23 -13.52
CA VAL A 235 4.82 18.75 -13.51
C VAL A 235 4.17 18.23 -14.80
N VAL A 236 3.05 18.82 -15.22
CA VAL A 236 2.36 18.44 -16.48
C VAL A 236 3.27 18.68 -17.68
N ARG A 237 4.00 19.79 -17.71
CA ARG A 237 4.91 20.12 -18.82
C ARG A 237 6.12 19.17 -18.87
N GLU A 238 6.68 18.82 -17.73
CA GLU A 238 7.79 17.87 -17.64
C GLU A 238 7.33 16.46 -18.02
N ALA A 239 6.15 16.03 -17.55
CA ALA A 239 5.53 14.78 -17.97
C ALA A 239 5.29 14.76 -19.49
N ALA A 240 4.72 15.82 -20.07
CA ALA A 240 4.49 15.92 -21.50
C ALA A 240 5.79 15.76 -22.31
N ARG A 241 6.88 16.43 -21.87
CA ARG A 241 8.20 16.28 -22.50
C ARG A 241 8.75 14.85 -22.40
N ALA A 242 8.52 14.16 -21.26
CA ALA A 242 8.93 12.78 -21.09
C ALA A 242 8.21 11.84 -22.08
N PHE A 243 6.94 12.14 -22.43
CA PHE A 243 6.18 11.40 -23.43
C PHE A 243 6.73 11.53 -24.86
N ASP A 244 7.59 12.50 -25.16
CA ASP A 244 8.26 12.60 -26.46
C ASP A 244 9.29 11.47 -26.64
N LEU A 245 9.79 10.90 -25.55
CA LEU A 245 10.76 9.80 -25.58
C LEU A 245 10.06 8.46 -25.84
N ARG A 246 10.44 7.73 -26.89
CA ARG A 246 9.89 6.40 -27.21
C ARG A 246 10.06 5.40 -26.05
N SER A 247 11.23 5.40 -25.43
CA SER A 247 11.52 4.51 -24.28
C SER A 247 10.56 4.78 -23.12
N PHE A 248 10.27 6.05 -22.81
CA PHE A 248 9.35 6.42 -21.75
C PHE A 248 7.92 5.94 -22.05
N ARG A 249 7.43 6.14 -23.27
CA ARG A 249 6.11 5.64 -23.70
C ARG A 249 6.00 4.12 -23.58
N SER A 250 7.02 3.38 -23.98
CA SER A 250 7.02 1.91 -23.84
C SER A 250 6.98 1.47 -22.39
N VAL A 251 7.76 2.10 -21.51
CA VAL A 251 7.75 1.80 -20.06
C VAL A 251 6.40 2.12 -19.44
N VAL A 252 5.84 3.29 -19.76
CA VAL A 252 4.52 3.68 -19.25
C VAL A 252 3.43 2.72 -19.74
N LEU A 253 3.42 2.38 -21.03
CA LEU A 253 2.44 1.43 -21.57
C LEU A 253 2.55 0.05 -20.88
N THR A 254 3.77 -0.46 -20.74
CA THR A 254 4.02 -1.73 -20.03
C THR A 254 3.54 -1.65 -18.57
N ALA A 255 3.85 -0.57 -17.86
CA ALA A 255 3.42 -0.38 -16.48
C ALA A 255 1.88 -0.31 -16.35
N VAL A 256 1.22 0.38 -17.29
CA VAL A 256 -0.25 0.46 -17.32
C VAL A 256 -0.87 -0.91 -17.58
N LEU A 257 -0.43 -1.63 -18.61
CA LEU A 257 -0.95 -2.97 -18.93
C LEU A 257 -0.71 -3.96 -17.79
N PHE A 258 0.48 -3.95 -17.20
CA PHE A 258 0.82 -4.79 -16.04
C PHE A 258 -0.06 -4.42 -14.83
N GLY A 259 -0.21 -3.13 -14.53
CA GLY A 259 -1.05 -2.65 -13.44
C GLY A 259 -2.52 -3.02 -13.63
N MET A 260 -3.05 -2.89 -14.86
CA MET A 260 -4.42 -3.32 -15.19
C MET A 260 -4.60 -4.83 -14.95
N THR A 261 -3.66 -5.66 -15.43
CA THR A 261 -3.71 -7.12 -15.25
C THR A 261 -3.67 -7.47 -13.75
N MET A 262 -2.75 -6.91 -12.98
CA MET A 262 -2.63 -7.16 -11.54
C MET A 262 -3.87 -6.67 -10.78
N GLY A 263 -4.41 -5.50 -11.15
CA GLY A 263 -5.66 -4.98 -10.57
C GLY A 263 -6.86 -5.88 -10.83
N MET A 264 -7.01 -6.38 -12.06
CA MET A 264 -8.08 -7.33 -12.40
C MET A 264 -7.92 -8.67 -11.64
N VAL A 265 -6.72 -9.24 -11.62
CA VAL A 265 -6.44 -10.48 -10.87
C VAL A 265 -6.78 -10.27 -9.40
N SER A 266 -6.33 -9.18 -8.79
CA SER A 266 -6.60 -8.84 -7.39
C SER A 266 -8.10 -8.73 -7.10
N ALA A 267 -8.81 -7.90 -7.87
CA ALA A 267 -10.23 -7.63 -7.66
C ALA A 267 -11.11 -8.85 -7.90
N LEU A 268 -10.78 -9.68 -8.90
CA LEU A 268 -11.60 -10.83 -9.28
C LEU A 268 -11.24 -12.13 -8.54
N SER A 269 -10.08 -12.20 -7.90
CA SER A 269 -9.60 -13.42 -7.22
C SER A 269 -10.61 -13.94 -6.19
N ILE A 270 -11.16 -13.07 -5.37
CA ILE A 270 -12.15 -13.45 -4.35
C ILE A 270 -13.46 -13.88 -5.00
N TYR A 271 -13.92 -13.17 -6.03
CA TYR A 271 -15.13 -13.53 -6.77
C TYR A 271 -14.99 -14.94 -7.38
N LEU A 272 -13.89 -15.20 -8.07
CA LEU A 272 -13.62 -16.49 -8.69
C LEU A 272 -13.51 -17.59 -7.63
N GLY A 273 -12.74 -17.38 -6.58
CA GLY A 273 -12.58 -18.36 -5.50
C GLY A 273 -13.88 -18.66 -4.77
N THR A 274 -14.65 -17.63 -4.43
CA THR A 274 -15.84 -17.75 -3.58
C THR A 274 -17.08 -18.17 -4.37
N LEU A 275 -17.34 -17.54 -5.53
CA LEU A 275 -18.60 -17.69 -6.24
C LEU A 275 -18.53 -18.72 -7.39
N TYR A 276 -17.41 -18.77 -8.11
CA TYR A 276 -17.26 -19.64 -9.27
C TYR A 276 -16.69 -21.03 -8.89
N PHE A 277 -15.52 -21.04 -8.25
CA PHE A 277 -14.88 -22.31 -7.84
C PHE A 277 -15.41 -22.86 -6.52
N GLN A 278 -16.13 -22.06 -5.75
CA GLN A 278 -16.68 -22.42 -4.42
C GLN A 278 -15.61 -23.01 -3.49
N PHE A 279 -14.39 -22.49 -3.54
CA PHE A 279 -13.31 -22.90 -2.66
C PHE A 279 -13.66 -22.65 -1.20
N SER A 280 -13.25 -23.55 -0.33
CA SER A 280 -13.32 -23.30 1.11
C SER A 280 -12.48 -22.09 1.49
N LEU A 281 -12.90 -21.38 2.55
CA LEU A 281 -12.14 -20.22 3.08
C LEU A 281 -10.70 -20.56 3.43
N GLU A 282 -10.48 -21.83 3.89
CA GLU A 282 -9.14 -22.34 4.18
C GLU A 282 -8.27 -22.39 2.90
N LEU A 283 -8.84 -22.84 1.79
CA LEU A 283 -8.13 -22.93 0.51
C LEU A 283 -7.83 -21.55 -0.06
N ILE A 284 -8.78 -20.62 0.02
CA ILE A 284 -8.58 -19.23 -0.36
C ILE A 284 -7.49 -18.62 0.53
N GLY A 285 -7.56 -18.84 1.85
CA GLY A 285 -6.56 -18.33 2.81
C GLY A 285 -5.15 -18.87 2.58
N LEU A 286 -5.00 -20.10 2.09
CA LEU A 286 -3.70 -20.73 1.79
C LEU A 286 -3.14 -20.35 0.42
N SER A 287 -3.97 -20.00 -0.56
CA SER A 287 -3.52 -19.68 -1.91
C SER A 287 -2.62 -18.41 -1.95
N PHE A 288 -2.91 -17.43 -1.09
CA PHE A 288 -2.12 -16.21 -1.01
C PHE A 288 -0.76 -16.39 -0.35
N PRO A 289 -0.62 -17.05 0.82
CA PRO A 289 0.68 -17.45 1.35
C PRO A 289 1.52 -18.24 0.35
N ALA A 290 0.89 -19.16 -0.39
CA ALA A 290 1.59 -19.91 -1.44
C ALA A 290 2.12 -19.01 -2.55
N SER A 291 1.35 -17.99 -2.97
CA SER A 291 1.79 -17.00 -3.98
C SER A 291 2.95 -16.14 -3.45
N VAL A 292 2.90 -15.70 -2.20
CA VAL A 292 4.00 -14.96 -1.54
C VAL A 292 5.25 -15.83 -1.45
N PHE A 293 5.12 -17.09 -1.02
CA PHE A 293 6.22 -18.03 -0.99
C PHE A 293 6.80 -18.28 -2.38
N GLY A 294 5.94 -18.49 -3.39
CA GLY A 294 6.34 -18.60 -4.80
C GLY A 294 7.14 -17.39 -5.29
N SER A 295 6.76 -16.19 -4.88
CA SER A 295 7.48 -14.95 -5.21
C SER A 295 8.88 -14.91 -4.58
N PHE A 296 9.05 -15.36 -3.34
CA PHE A 296 10.37 -15.48 -2.69
C PHE A 296 11.26 -16.52 -3.40
N VAL A 297 10.69 -17.67 -3.75
CA VAL A 297 11.40 -18.70 -4.51
C VAL A 297 11.79 -18.18 -5.88
N GLY A 298 10.87 -17.51 -6.59
CA GLY A 298 11.13 -16.87 -7.87
C GLY A 298 12.23 -15.82 -7.81
N ALA A 299 12.21 -14.95 -6.79
CA ALA A 299 13.25 -13.96 -6.57
C ALA A 299 14.62 -14.60 -6.28
N GLY A 300 14.65 -15.68 -5.48
CA GLY A 300 15.87 -16.44 -5.22
C GLY A 300 16.44 -17.10 -6.47
N LEU A 301 15.59 -17.58 -7.36
CA LEU A 301 15.96 -18.20 -8.63
C LEU A 301 16.33 -17.17 -9.71
N ALA A 302 15.84 -15.94 -9.63
CA ALA A 302 16.08 -14.91 -10.64
C ALA A 302 17.58 -14.63 -10.86
N THR A 303 18.38 -14.59 -9.81
CA THR A 303 19.83 -14.33 -9.89
C THR A 303 20.60 -15.44 -10.59
N PRO A 304 20.48 -16.74 -10.23
CA PRO A 304 21.16 -17.80 -10.96
C PRO A 304 20.63 -17.99 -12.38
N LEU A 305 19.33 -17.84 -12.60
CA LEU A 305 18.74 -17.89 -13.95
C LEU A 305 19.20 -16.73 -14.82
N GLY A 306 19.34 -15.51 -14.26
CA GLY A 306 19.86 -14.34 -14.97
C GLY A 306 21.30 -14.54 -15.47
N ARG A 307 22.14 -15.19 -14.64
CA ARG A 307 23.51 -15.55 -15.05
C ARG A 307 23.54 -16.60 -16.13
N TYR A 308 22.62 -17.57 -16.10
CA TYR A 308 22.58 -18.67 -17.07
C TYR A 308 22.00 -18.25 -18.42
N PHE A 309 20.93 -17.43 -18.46
CA PHE A 309 20.18 -17.08 -19.67
C PHE A 309 20.53 -15.74 -20.30
N LYS A 310 21.53 -15.01 -19.82
CA LYS A 310 21.83 -13.61 -20.18
C LYS A 310 20.62 -12.69 -19.95
N GLU A 311 20.78 -11.69 -19.13
CA GLU A 311 19.80 -10.77 -18.50
C GLU A 311 18.48 -10.49 -19.27
N LYS A 312 18.53 -10.32 -20.61
CA LYS A 312 17.34 -10.03 -21.43
C LYS A 312 16.32 -11.17 -21.50
N LYS A 313 16.78 -12.44 -21.56
CA LYS A 313 15.87 -13.60 -21.61
C LYS A 313 15.24 -13.89 -20.25
N THR A 314 15.94 -13.63 -19.17
CA THR A 314 15.43 -13.82 -17.80
C THR A 314 14.32 -12.85 -17.46
N LEU A 315 14.44 -11.57 -17.91
CA LEU A 315 13.38 -10.57 -17.76
C LEU A 315 12.10 -10.96 -18.53
N LEU A 316 12.25 -11.56 -19.72
CA LEU A 316 11.10 -12.04 -20.50
C LEU A 316 10.44 -13.28 -19.88
N MET A 317 11.19 -14.17 -19.23
CA MET A 317 10.64 -15.35 -18.51
C MET A 317 10.04 -15.03 -17.16
N GLY A 318 10.50 -13.99 -16.47
CA GLY A 318 9.94 -13.53 -15.21
C GLY A 318 8.66 -12.71 -15.37
N GLY A 319 8.28 -12.34 -16.58
CA GLY A 319 7.03 -11.66 -16.90
C GLY A 319 5.92 -12.60 -17.42
N LEU A 320 6.21 -13.90 -17.54
CA LEU A 320 5.24 -14.97 -17.79
C LEU A 320 4.90 -15.69 -16.49
#